data_de2e7222597032ed6ed81893ada2ef1c
#
_entry.id   de2e7222597032ed6ed81893ada2ef1c
#
_cell.length_a   1.000
_cell.length_b   1.000
_cell.length_c   1.000
_cell.angle_alpha   90.00
_cell.angle_beta   90.00
_cell.angle_gamma   90.00
#
_symmetry.space_group_name_H-M   'P 1'
#
loop_
_entity.id
_entity.type
_entity.pdbx_description
1 polymer ?
#
loop_
_entity_poly.entity_id
_entity_poly.type
_entity_poly.pdbx_seq_one_letter_code
_entity_poly.pdbx_strand_id
1 'polypeptide(L)'
;MSDDSFPPIRTPRLVLRRAEASDAAALAALMSDAISARLASWPMPWTEERMAARIVEWRPVGLICVVERAADGVLVGWVHALRTPEDAARASMGWWCAEAHQGHGYIREAAAALLPVAFERLGVAVVEAGAQPDNHASFAVMRALGMAPVGARFTYVPARGRHERTLFHEIRRAQPPGRRGLRPGTKAASNDADRKGESPCP
;
A
#
# COMPACT_ATOMS: atom_id res chain seq x y z
N MET A 1 8.34 15.03 -17.31
CA MET A 1 8.45 13.56 -17.40
C MET A 1 8.89 13.09 -16.02
N SER A 2 8.00 12.58 -15.19
CA SER A 2 8.38 12.01 -13.90
C SER A 2 9.19 10.74 -14.19
N ASP A 3 10.38 10.66 -13.60
CA ASP A 3 11.19 9.45 -13.63
C ASP A 3 10.38 8.30 -13.03
N ASP A 4 9.85 7.46 -13.91
CA ASP A 4 8.99 6.32 -13.59
C ASP A 4 9.81 5.14 -13.05
N SER A 5 11.14 5.27 -13.00
CA SER A 5 12.05 4.27 -12.49
C SER A 5 12.29 4.43 -10.99
N PHE A 6 12.32 3.32 -10.28
CA PHE A 6 12.87 3.23 -8.94
C PHE A 6 13.84 2.03 -8.88
N PRO A 7 14.90 2.13 -8.08
CA PRO A 7 15.84 1.03 -7.95
C PRO A 7 15.12 -0.21 -7.37
N PRO A 8 15.53 -1.42 -7.76
CA PRO A 8 14.97 -2.64 -7.19
C PRO A 8 15.08 -2.65 -5.66
N ILE A 9 13.98 -2.99 -5.01
CA ILE A 9 13.94 -3.16 -3.56
C ILE A 9 14.50 -4.55 -3.24
N ARG A 10 15.55 -4.60 -2.43
CA ARG A 10 16.19 -5.85 -2.02
C ARG A 10 15.84 -6.19 -0.59
N THR A 11 15.55 -7.46 -0.36
CA THR A 11 15.35 -8.05 0.95
C THR A 11 16.33 -9.23 1.12
N PRO A 12 16.41 -9.89 2.27
CA PRO A 12 17.28 -11.04 2.44
C PRO A 12 17.06 -12.18 1.43
N ARG A 13 15.82 -12.36 0.94
CA ARG A 13 15.46 -13.47 0.06
C ARG A 13 14.91 -13.05 -1.30
N LEU A 14 14.58 -11.76 -1.50
CA LEU A 14 13.82 -11.30 -2.66
C LEU A 14 14.45 -10.06 -3.30
N VAL A 15 14.17 -9.93 -4.59
CA VAL A 15 14.36 -8.70 -5.36
C VAL A 15 13.00 -8.31 -5.92
N LEU A 16 12.52 -7.13 -5.53
CA LEU A 16 11.31 -6.54 -6.09
C LEU A 16 11.77 -5.52 -7.13
N ARG A 17 11.55 -5.78 -8.37
CA ARG A 17 11.81 -4.82 -9.44
C ARG A 17 10.50 -4.38 -10.10
N ARG A 18 10.54 -3.23 -10.73
CA ARG A 18 9.38 -2.75 -11.47
C ARG A 18 8.97 -3.74 -12.55
N ALA A 19 7.66 -3.99 -12.65
CA ALA A 19 7.14 -4.84 -13.71
C ALA A 19 7.23 -4.12 -15.07
N GLU A 20 7.65 -4.84 -16.09
CA GLU A 20 7.73 -4.39 -17.47
C GLU A 20 6.80 -5.21 -18.37
N ALA A 21 6.45 -4.68 -19.54
CA ALA A 21 5.59 -5.40 -20.49
C ALA A 21 6.21 -6.76 -20.90
N SER A 22 7.53 -6.87 -20.93
CA SER A 22 8.26 -8.12 -21.17
C SER A 22 8.06 -9.21 -20.12
N ASP A 23 7.56 -8.85 -18.93
CA ASP A 23 7.25 -9.83 -17.88
C ASP A 23 5.90 -10.51 -18.10
N ALA A 24 5.09 -9.99 -19.03
CA ALA A 24 3.70 -10.40 -19.18
C ALA A 24 3.53 -11.90 -19.44
N ALA A 25 4.35 -12.47 -20.33
CA ALA A 25 4.29 -13.90 -20.66
C ALA A 25 4.59 -14.77 -19.41
N ALA A 26 5.66 -14.46 -18.68
CA ALA A 26 6.04 -15.20 -17.48
C ALA A 26 4.99 -15.06 -16.37
N LEU A 27 4.46 -13.85 -16.15
CA LEU A 27 3.42 -13.60 -15.16
C LEU A 27 2.10 -14.31 -15.52
N ALA A 28 1.69 -14.29 -16.79
CA ALA A 28 0.49 -14.97 -17.25
C ALA A 28 0.61 -16.49 -17.08
N ALA A 29 1.79 -17.06 -17.37
CA ALA A 29 2.06 -18.48 -17.21
C ALA A 29 2.00 -18.96 -15.74
N LEU A 30 2.27 -18.07 -14.79
CA LEU A 30 2.17 -18.37 -13.35
C LEU A 30 0.76 -18.17 -12.77
N MET A 31 -0.13 -17.52 -13.51
CA MET A 31 -1.48 -17.21 -13.07
C MET A 31 -2.40 -18.42 -13.30
N SER A 32 -2.63 -19.18 -12.25
CA SER A 32 -3.59 -20.31 -12.28
C SER A 32 -5.03 -19.85 -12.02
N ASP A 33 -5.99 -20.73 -12.33
CA ASP A 33 -7.40 -20.52 -11.98
C ASP A 33 -7.60 -20.37 -10.48
N ALA A 34 -6.84 -21.11 -9.66
CA ALA A 34 -6.91 -21.03 -8.21
C ALA A 34 -6.44 -19.68 -7.68
N ILE A 35 -5.37 -19.10 -8.26
CA ILE A 35 -4.93 -17.74 -7.94
C ILE A 35 -5.98 -16.73 -8.38
N SER A 36 -6.43 -16.80 -9.62
CA SER A 36 -7.39 -15.88 -10.22
C SER A 36 -8.72 -15.86 -9.47
N ALA A 37 -9.20 -17.02 -9.02
CA ALA A 37 -10.42 -17.13 -8.23
C ALA A 37 -10.36 -16.38 -6.89
N ARG A 38 -9.17 -16.09 -6.37
CA ARG A 38 -8.96 -15.34 -5.12
C ARG A 38 -8.68 -13.85 -5.33
N LEU A 39 -8.47 -13.42 -6.57
CA LEU A 39 -8.18 -12.02 -6.89
C LEU A 39 -9.48 -11.27 -7.20
N ALA A 40 -9.79 -10.26 -6.39
CA ALA A 40 -11.03 -9.50 -6.53
C ALA A 40 -11.06 -8.59 -7.76
N SER A 41 -9.91 -8.09 -8.20
CA SER A 41 -9.82 -7.05 -9.23
C SER A 41 -9.33 -7.56 -10.59
N TRP A 42 -9.21 -8.87 -10.75
CA TRP A 42 -8.58 -9.45 -11.94
C TRP A 42 -9.58 -10.28 -12.75
N PRO A 43 -9.87 -9.91 -14.03
CA PRO A 43 -10.79 -10.67 -14.89
C PRO A 43 -10.13 -11.96 -15.41
N MET A 44 -10.95 -12.96 -15.69
CA MET A 44 -10.53 -14.24 -16.29
C MET A 44 -10.91 -14.25 -17.80
N PRO A 45 -10.23 -15.02 -18.64
CA PRO A 45 -8.95 -15.71 -18.44
C PRO A 45 -7.76 -14.73 -18.48
N TRP A 46 -6.64 -15.10 -17.88
CA TRP A 46 -5.39 -14.34 -17.99
C TRP A 46 -4.61 -14.77 -19.22
N THR A 47 -4.32 -13.78 -20.08
CA THR A 47 -3.44 -13.94 -21.22
C THR A 47 -2.26 -12.99 -21.10
N GLU A 48 -1.22 -13.23 -21.90
CA GLU A 48 -0.06 -12.34 -21.97
C GLU A 48 -0.49 -10.91 -22.34
N GLU A 49 -1.38 -10.75 -23.31
CA GLU A 49 -1.85 -9.43 -23.74
C GLU A 49 -2.57 -8.68 -22.62
N ARG A 50 -3.42 -9.38 -21.85
CA ARG A 50 -4.12 -8.78 -20.70
C ARG A 50 -3.16 -8.41 -19.58
N MET A 51 -2.13 -9.24 -19.36
CA MET A 51 -1.10 -8.94 -18.38
C MET A 51 -0.27 -7.73 -18.82
N ALA A 52 0.17 -7.66 -20.08
CA ALA A 52 0.88 -6.52 -20.63
C ALA A 52 0.04 -5.24 -20.55
N ALA A 53 -1.22 -5.29 -20.94
CA ALA A 53 -2.14 -4.17 -20.84
C ALA A 53 -2.29 -3.68 -19.39
N ARG A 54 -2.40 -4.59 -18.42
CA ARG A 54 -2.48 -4.27 -17.00
C ARG A 54 -1.22 -3.58 -16.48
N ILE A 55 -0.06 -4.04 -16.88
CA ILE A 55 1.21 -3.40 -16.53
C ILE A 55 1.24 -1.97 -17.07
N VAL A 56 0.90 -1.77 -18.34
CA VAL A 56 0.89 -0.44 -18.98
C VAL A 56 -0.12 0.49 -18.30
N GLU A 57 -1.33 0.01 -18.00
CA GLU A 57 -2.40 0.76 -17.35
C GLU A 57 -2.00 1.23 -15.94
N TRP A 58 -1.35 0.37 -15.16
CA TRP A 58 -1.10 0.64 -13.75
C TRP A 58 0.22 1.36 -13.46
N ARG A 59 1.18 1.30 -14.39
CA ARG A 59 2.48 1.97 -14.22
C ARG A 59 2.38 3.47 -13.90
N PRO A 60 1.54 4.27 -14.55
CA PRO A 60 1.46 5.71 -14.27
C PRO A 60 0.83 6.03 -12.91
N VAL A 61 0.01 5.13 -12.37
CA VAL A 61 -0.79 5.38 -11.16
C VAL A 61 -0.23 4.73 -9.91
N GLY A 62 0.85 3.94 -10.02
CA GLY A 62 1.40 3.29 -8.85
C GLY A 62 2.72 2.55 -9.03
N LEU A 63 3.04 1.80 -8.00
CA LEU A 63 4.19 0.93 -7.93
C LEU A 63 3.73 -0.50 -8.19
N ILE A 64 4.20 -1.09 -9.27
CA ILE A 64 3.94 -2.48 -9.60
C ILE A 64 5.24 -3.23 -9.71
N CYS A 65 5.38 -4.29 -8.93
CA CYS A 65 6.62 -5.06 -8.84
C CYS A 65 6.38 -6.53 -9.13
N VAL A 66 7.24 -7.09 -9.94
CA VAL A 66 7.48 -8.52 -9.93
C VAL A 66 8.36 -8.85 -8.73
N VAL A 67 8.14 -10.01 -8.16
CA VAL A 67 8.88 -10.52 -7.02
C VAL A 67 9.73 -11.70 -7.48
N GLU A 68 11.03 -11.55 -7.40
CA GLU A 68 12.00 -12.57 -7.77
C GLU A 68 12.74 -13.08 -6.55
N ARG A 69 13.06 -14.36 -6.53
CA ARG A 69 13.91 -14.94 -5.50
C ARG A 69 15.36 -14.51 -5.73
N ALA A 70 16.00 -13.93 -4.72
CA ALA A 70 17.33 -13.34 -4.86
C ALA A 70 18.43 -14.34 -5.20
N ALA A 71 18.24 -15.62 -4.83
CA ALA A 71 19.24 -16.68 -5.01
C ALA A 71 19.42 -17.10 -6.49
N ASP A 72 18.36 -17.05 -7.29
CA ASP A 72 18.34 -17.62 -8.64
C ASP A 72 17.49 -16.85 -9.66
N GLY A 73 16.89 -15.71 -9.26
CA GLY A 73 16.08 -14.88 -10.14
C GLY A 73 14.70 -15.48 -10.50
N VAL A 74 14.31 -16.59 -9.86
CA VAL A 74 13.00 -17.21 -10.13
C VAL A 74 11.88 -16.28 -9.72
N LEU A 75 10.97 -16.00 -10.66
CA LEU A 75 9.78 -15.18 -10.43
C LEU A 75 8.78 -15.95 -9.56
N VAL A 76 8.42 -15.37 -8.41
CA VAL A 76 7.57 -16.03 -7.40
C VAL A 76 6.20 -15.37 -7.22
N GLY A 77 6.02 -14.18 -7.77
CA GLY A 77 4.74 -13.48 -7.67
C GLY A 77 4.80 -11.99 -8.00
N TRP A 78 3.80 -11.29 -7.52
CA TRP A 78 3.53 -9.89 -7.81
C TRP A 78 3.07 -9.15 -6.56
N VAL A 79 3.49 -7.90 -6.41
CA VAL A 79 2.99 -6.98 -5.40
C VAL A 79 2.85 -5.58 -6.00
N HIS A 80 1.78 -4.86 -5.65
CA HIS A 80 1.56 -3.51 -6.13
C HIS A 80 0.99 -2.59 -5.06
N ALA A 81 1.17 -1.30 -5.26
CA ALA A 81 0.48 -0.24 -4.54
C ALA A 81 0.04 0.83 -5.57
N LEU A 82 -1.27 1.09 -5.66
CA LEU A 82 -1.86 2.00 -6.64
C LEU A 82 -2.56 3.14 -5.92
N ARG A 83 -2.39 4.38 -6.39
CA ARG A 83 -3.18 5.51 -5.90
C ARG A 83 -4.66 5.26 -6.10
N THR A 84 -5.46 5.60 -5.12
CA THR A 84 -6.91 5.57 -5.22
C THR A 84 -7.37 6.79 -6.03
N PRO A 85 -8.13 6.62 -7.12
CA PRO A 85 -8.54 7.76 -7.96
C PRO A 85 -9.34 8.82 -7.20
N GLU A 86 -10.17 8.39 -6.25
CA GLU A 86 -11.10 9.23 -5.50
C GLU A 86 -10.44 9.94 -4.30
N ASP A 87 -9.25 9.48 -3.88
CA ASP A 87 -8.56 10.04 -2.71
C ASP A 87 -7.04 9.97 -2.89
N ALA A 88 -6.45 11.11 -3.23
CA ALA A 88 -5.01 11.23 -3.47
C ALA A 88 -4.14 10.92 -2.23
N ALA A 89 -4.73 10.92 -1.02
CA ALA A 89 -4.03 10.55 0.21
C ALA A 89 -4.02 9.05 0.46
N ARG A 90 -4.65 8.24 -0.41
CA ARG A 90 -4.80 6.79 -0.27
C ARG A 90 -4.17 6.02 -1.42
N ALA A 91 -3.71 4.82 -1.11
CA ALA A 91 -3.37 3.80 -2.09
C ALA A 91 -3.98 2.45 -1.71
N SER A 92 -4.36 1.68 -2.72
CA SER A 92 -4.69 0.27 -2.56
C SER A 92 -3.43 -0.59 -2.75
N MET A 93 -3.28 -1.63 -1.95
CA MET A 93 -2.18 -2.60 -2.06
C MET A 93 -2.74 -3.99 -2.33
N GLY A 94 -2.10 -4.70 -3.24
CA GLY A 94 -2.50 -6.06 -3.59
C GLY A 94 -1.30 -6.93 -3.96
N TRP A 95 -1.52 -8.24 -3.96
CA TRP A 95 -0.49 -9.25 -4.20
C TRP A 95 -1.06 -10.58 -4.63
N TRP A 96 -0.21 -11.38 -5.24
CA TRP A 96 -0.40 -12.81 -5.41
C TRP A 96 0.94 -13.54 -5.45
N CYS A 97 0.91 -14.84 -5.20
CA CYS A 97 2.07 -15.73 -5.22
C CYS A 97 1.77 -16.93 -6.12
N ALA A 98 2.73 -17.29 -6.96
CA ALA A 98 2.65 -18.52 -7.74
C ALA A 98 2.50 -19.74 -6.80
N GLU A 99 1.66 -20.69 -7.18
CA GLU A 99 1.27 -21.81 -6.29
C GLU A 99 2.47 -22.58 -5.75
N ALA A 100 3.46 -22.86 -6.61
CA ALA A 100 4.68 -23.56 -6.22
C ALA A 100 5.52 -22.81 -5.17
N HIS A 101 5.24 -21.52 -4.95
CA HIS A 101 6.01 -20.64 -4.04
C HIS A 101 5.20 -20.15 -2.85
N GLN A 102 3.95 -20.60 -2.70
CA GLN A 102 3.11 -20.31 -1.53
C GLN A 102 3.67 -20.97 -0.26
N GLY A 103 3.25 -20.46 0.90
CA GLY A 103 3.69 -21.01 2.19
C GLY A 103 5.08 -20.60 2.66
N HIS A 104 5.93 -20.04 1.79
CA HIS A 104 7.31 -19.63 2.13
C HIS A 104 7.42 -18.23 2.74
N GLY A 105 6.32 -17.49 2.83
CA GLY A 105 6.29 -16.14 3.38
C GLY A 105 6.84 -15.06 2.45
N TYR A 106 7.10 -15.37 1.17
CA TYR A 106 7.65 -14.42 0.20
C TYR A 106 6.78 -13.17 0.03
N ILE A 107 5.46 -13.35 -0.11
CA ILE A 107 4.57 -12.19 -0.27
C ILE A 107 4.52 -11.31 0.97
N ARG A 108 4.59 -11.88 2.16
CA ARG A 108 4.69 -11.10 3.41
C ARG A 108 5.95 -10.25 3.43
N GLU A 109 7.09 -10.81 3.04
CA GLU A 109 8.37 -10.11 2.96
C GLU A 109 8.34 -9.03 1.87
N ALA A 110 7.83 -9.35 0.69
CA ALA A 110 7.70 -8.41 -0.43
C ALA A 110 6.78 -7.23 -0.09
N ALA A 111 5.60 -7.50 0.46
CA ALA A 111 4.64 -6.47 0.83
C ALA A 111 5.18 -5.56 1.95
N ALA A 112 5.90 -6.13 2.93
CA ALA A 112 6.55 -5.35 3.99
C ALA A 112 7.65 -4.43 3.43
N ALA A 113 8.39 -4.88 2.41
CA ALA A 113 9.41 -4.08 1.77
C ALA A 113 8.84 -2.97 0.85
N LEU A 114 7.71 -3.25 0.17
CA LEU A 114 7.06 -2.27 -0.69
C LEU A 114 6.32 -1.18 0.09
N LEU A 115 5.74 -1.50 1.25
CA LEU A 115 4.88 -0.59 2.02
C LEU A 115 5.53 0.78 2.34
N PRO A 116 6.75 0.87 2.90
CA PRO A 116 7.40 2.16 3.14
C PRO A 116 7.68 2.93 1.85
N VAL A 117 8.05 2.24 0.77
CA VAL A 117 8.28 2.84 -0.55
C VAL A 117 6.97 3.39 -1.13
N ALA A 118 5.84 2.71 -0.90
CA ALA A 118 4.54 3.20 -1.30
C ALA A 118 4.18 4.52 -0.59
N PHE A 119 4.37 4.61 0.73
CA PHE A 119 4.16 5.85 1.47
C PHE A 119 5.02 7.00 0.96
N GLU A 120 6.29 6.72 0.66
CA GLU A 120 7.24 7.73 0.22
C GLU A 120 6.98 8.18 -1.22
N ARG A 121 6.97 7.23 -2.16
CA ARG A 121 6.91 7.51 -3.59
C ARG A 121 5.54 7.94 -4.08
N LEU A 122 4.48 7.38 -3.50
CA LEU A 122 3.12 7.80 -3.84
C LEU A 122 2.68 9.03 -3.03
N GLY A 123 3.39 9.40 -1.97
CA GLY A 123 3.02 10.53 -1.13
C GLY A 123 1.71 10.35 -0.37
N VAL A 124 1.27 9.10 -0.20
CA VAL A 124 0.00 8.77 0.46
C VAL A 124 0.13 8.71 1.97
N ALA A 125 -0.97 8.97 2.67
CA ALA A 125 -1.05 8.87 4.13
C ALA A 125 -1.61 7.52 4.60
N VAL A 126 -2.36 6.83 3.73
CA VAL A 126 -3.04 5.57 4.05
C VAL A 126 -2.80 4.55 2.94
N VAL A 127 -2.50 3.32 3.32
CA VAL A 127 -2.50 2.17 2.41
C VAL A 127 -3.56 1.18 2.88
N GLU A 128 -4.44 0.79 1.97
CA GLU A 128 -5.53 -0.12 2.19
C GLU A 128 -5.32 -1.42 1.41
N ALA A 129 -5.77 -2.54 1.96
CA ALA A 129 -5.88 -3.80 1.24
C ALA A 129 -7.22 -4.48 1.56
N GLY A 130 -7.78 -5.19 0.61
CA GLY A 130 -9.05 -5.88 0.78
C GLY A 130 -8.99 -7.33 0.30
N ALA A 131 -9.75 -8.20 0.96
CA ALA A 131 -9.89 -9.60 0.56
C ALA A 131 -11.28 -10.15 0.93
N GLN A 132 -11.72 -11.20 0.23
CA GLN A 132 -12.94 -11.93 0.58
C GLN A 132 -12.77 -12.62 1.95
N PRO A 133 -13.86 -12.85 2.70
CA PRO A 133 -13.80 -13.36 4.07
C PRO A 133 -13.06 -14.70 4.24
N ASP A 134 -13.04 -15.53 3.21
CA ASP A 134 -12.38 -16.84 3.19
C ASP A 134 -10.90 -16.80 2.77
N ASN A 135 -10.37 -15.61 2.40
CA ASN A 135 -8.97 -15.45 1.99
C ASN A 135 -8.05 -15.24 3.20
N HIS A 136 -7.93 -16.27 4.03
CA HIS A 136 -7.13 -16.25 5.25
C HIS A 136 -5.66 -15.92 5.01
N ALA A 137 -5.11 -16.29 3.85
CA ALA A 137 -3.73 -16.00 3.47
C ALA A 137 -3.48 -14.49 3.33
N SER A 138 -4.38 -13.76 2.64
CA SER A 138 -4.28 -12.32 2.53
C SER A 138 -4.43 -11.61 3.88
N PHE A 139 -5.34 -12.07 4.73
CA PHE A 139 -5.45 -11.52 6.09
C PHE A 139 -4.21 -11.77 6.95
N ALA A 140 -3.52 -12.90 6.77
CA ALA A 140 -2.24 -13.15 7.45
C ALA A 140 -1.17 -12.14 7.02
N VAL A 141 -1.12 -11.78 5.72
CA VAL A 141 -0.22 -10.73 5.23
C VAL A 141 -0.62 -9.38 5.80
N MET A 142 -1.89 -8.97 5.72
CA MET A 142 -2.38 -7.68 6.26
C MET A 142 -2.04 -7.52 7.75
N ARG A 143 -2.29 -8.55 8.56
CA ARG A 143 -1.93 -8.54 9.99
C ARG A 143 -0.43 -8.40 10.22
N ALA A 144 0.38 -9.10 9.44
CA ALA A 144 1.84 -9.02 9.54
C ALA A 144 2.39 -7.64 9.16
N LEU A 145 1.69 -6.90 8.29
CA LEU A 145 1.97 -5.50 7.96
C LEU A 145 1.49 -4.51 9.02
N GLY A 146 0.78 -4.96 10.05
CA GLY A 146 0.19 -4.08 11.06
C GLY A 146 -1.07 -3.34 10.58
N MET A 147 -1.72 -3.83 9.52
CA MET A 147 -2.96 -3.24 9.02
C MET A 147 -4.12 -3.54 9.97
N ALA A 148 -4.91 -2.53 10.32
CA ALA A 148 -6.10 -2.65 11.17
C ALA A 148 -7.38 -2.82 10.31
N PRO A 149 -8.38 -3.61 10.76
CA PRO A 149 -9.64 -3.74 10.06
C PRO A 149 -10.43 -2.42 10.06
N VAL A 150 -10.99 -2.05 8.91
CA VAL A 150 -11.76 -0.79 8.75
C VAL A 150 -13.18 -1.03 8.22
N GLY A 151 -13.59 -2.29 8.10
CA GLY A 151 -14.94 -2.64 7.71
C GLY A 151 -15.06 -3.50 6.47
N ALA A 152 -16.26 -3.55 5.92
CA ALA A 152 -16.57 -4.34 4.74
C ALA A 152 -17.34 -3.49 3.72
N ARG A 153 -17.06 -3.76 2.44
CA ARG A 153 -17.79 -3.19 1.29
C ARG A 153 -18.13 -4.30 0.31
N PHE A 154 -19.18 -4.11 -0.47
CA PHE A 154 -19.44 -4.96 -1.63
C PHE A 154 -18.65 -4.41 -2.80
N THR A 155 -17.72 -5.22 -3.32
CA THR A 155 -16.88 -4.87 -4.49
C THR A 155 -17.23 -5.79 -5.65
N TYR A 156 -17.23 -5.25 -6.87
CA TYR A 156 -17.39 -6.08 -8.06
C TYR A 156 -16.14 -6.94 -8.24
N VAL A 157 -16.35 -8.26 -8.44
CA VAL A 157 -15.29 -9.24 -8.65
C VAL A 157 -15.35 -9.74 -10.09
N PRO A 158 -14.51 -9.20 -11.01
CA PRO A 158 -14.55 -9.51 -12.43
C PRO A 158 -14.43 -11.01 -12.74
N ALA A 159 -13.58 -11.72 -12.00
CA ALA A 159 -13.40 -13.17 -12.19
C ALA A 159 -14.69 -13.98 -11.93
N ARG A 160 -15.64 -13.44 -11.16
CA ARG A 160 -16.90 -14.10 -10.78
C ARG A 160 -18.14 -13.38 -11.30
N GLY A 161 -17.97 -12.23 -11.96
CA GLY A 161 -19.04 -11.46 -12.59
C GLY A 161 -20.11 -10.92 -11.62
N ARG A 162 -19.80 -10.76 -10.33
CA ARG A 162 -20.75 -10.33 -9.30
C ARG A 162 -20.10 -9.48 -8.22
N HIS A 163 -20.93 -8.76 -7.45
CA HIS A 163 -20.47 -8.07 -6.25
C HIS A 163 -20.37 -9.07 -5.10
N GLU A 164 -19.24 -9.01 -4.38
CA GLU A 164 -18.99 -9.83 -3.21
C GLU A 164 -18.54 -8.98 -2.02
N ARG A 165 -18.82 -9.48 -0.83
CA ARG A 165 -18.37 -8.85 0.40
C ARG A 165 -16.86 -8.95 0.49
N THR A 166 -16.19 -7.79 0.58
CA THR A 166 -14.74 -7.66 0.74
C THR A 166 -14.46 -6.99 2.09
N LEU A 167 -13.59 -7.58 2.89
CA LEU A 167 -13.15 -7.02 4.16
C LEU A 167 -11.89 -6.21 3.91
N PHE A 168 -11.87 -4.99 4.43
CA PHE A 168 -10.77 -4.05 4.24
C PHE A 168 -9.98 -3.82 5.52
N HIS A 169 -8.67 -3.68 5.35
CA HIS A 169 -7.72 -3.31 6.39
C HIS A 169 -6.90 -2.14 5.88
N GLU A 170 -6.52 -1.24 6.79
CA GLU A 170 -5.64 -0.11 6.44
C GLU A 170 -4.47 0.03 7.40
N ILE A 171 -3.42 0.65 6.91
CA ILE A 171 -2.31 1.15 7.72
C ILE A 171 -2.06 2.61 7.37
N ARG A 172 -1.79 3.42 8.38
CA ARG A 172 -1.46 4.83 8.23
C ARG A 172 0.04 5.05 8.31
N ARG A 173 0.53 5.98 7.51
CA ARG A 173 1.91 6.43 7.61
C ARG A 173 2.16 6.94 9.04
N ALA A 174 3.20 6.42 9.70
CA ALA A 174 3.61 6.98 10.97
C ALA A 174 3.94 8.46 10.79
N GLN A 175 3.26 9.33 11.54
CA GLN A 175 3.64 10.74 11.57
C GLN A 175 5.03 10.82 12.22
N PRO A 176 5.98 11.59 11.66
CA PRO A 176 7.20 11.90 12.38
C PRO A 176 6.79 12.56 13.69
N PRO A 177 7.50 12.28 14.81
CA PRO A 177 7.21 12.92 16.09
C PRO A 177 7.17 14.42 15.84
N GLY A 178 6.01 15.03 16.10
CA GLY A 178 5.78 16.44 15.87
C GLY A 178 6.89 17.24 16.55
N ARG A 179 7.53 18.15 15.84
CA ARG A 179 8.34 19.18 16.47
C ARG A 179 7.42 19.81 17.51
N ARG A 180 7.70 19.57 18.77
CA ARG A 180 7.03 20.28 19.87
C ARG A 180 7.17 21.76 19.54
N GLY A 181 6.07 22.40 19.14
CA GLY A 181 6.03 23.82 18.92
C GLY A 181 6.60 24.48 20.17
N LEU A 182 7.65 25.27 20.01
CA LEU A 182 8.06 26.22 21.03
C LEU A 182 6.80 27.02 21.36
N ARG A 183 6.28 26.85 22.55
CA ARG A 183 5.25 27.75 23.10
C ARG A 183 5.86 29.15 23.05
N PRO A 184 5.22 30.14 22.42
CA PRO A 184 5.69 31.52 22.54
C PRO A 184 5.69 31.84 24.04
N GLY A 185 6.86 32.28 24.53
CA GLY A 185 7.05 32.63 25.92
C GLY A 185 6.03 33.67 26.32
N THR A 186 5.27 33.38 27.36
CA THR A 186 4.50 34.36 28.11
C THR A 186 5.46 35.42 28.59
N LYS A 187 5.41 36.61 27.96
CA LYS A 187 6.02 37.81 28.52
C LYS A 187 5.42 38.02 29.91
N ALA A 188 6.24 37.97 30.93
CA ALA A 188 5.91 38.40 32.25
C ALA A 188 5.52 39.88 32.20
N ALA A 189 4.29 40.20 32.58
CA ALA A 189 3.87 41.55 32.84
C ALA A 189 4.60 42.03 34.13
N SER A 190 5.52 42.95 33.99
CA SER A 190 6.09 43.70 35.09
C SER A 190 5.01 44.57 35.72
N ASN A 191 4.73 44.24 36.97
CA ASN A 191 3.91 45.02 37.88
C ASN A 191 4.74 46.22 38.32
N ASP A 192 4.37 47.41 37.93
CA ASP A 192 4.90 48.66 38.51
C ASP A 192 3.76 49.36 39.22
N ALA A 193 3.83 49.32 40.53
CA ALA A 193 2.98 50.02 41.42
C ALA A 193 3.71 51.30 41.85
N ASP A 194 3.18 52.46 41.55
CA ASP A 194 3.42 53.64 42.40
C ASP A 194 2.30 54.69 42.26
N ARG A 195 1.59 54.84 43.34
CA ARG A 195 1.34 56.00 44.22
C ARG A 195 0.52 57.22 43.69
N LYS A 196 -0.37 57.54 44.60
CA LYS A 196 -0.94 58.85 44.97
C LYS A 196 -2.18 59.28 44.16
N GLY A 197 -3.27 59.67 44.76
CA GLY A 197 -3.59 60.22 46.08
C GLY A 197 -4.87 61.10 45.92
N GLU A 198 -5.61 61.18 47.00
CA GLU A 198 -6.60 62.20 47.34
C GLU A 198 -8.06 61.97 46.91
N SER A 199 -8.86 61.73 47.92
CA SER A 199 -10.25 62.12 48.15
C SER A 199 -10.35 63.68 48.30
N PRO A 200 -11.50 64.31 48.30
CA PRO A 200 -12.74 63.95 49.01
C PRO A 200 -14.08 64.25 48.29
N CYS A 201 -15.09 63.80 49.00
CA CYS A 201 -16.49 64.13 48.92
C CYS A 201 -16.83 65.66 48.90
N PRO A 202 -18.05 66.10 48.60
CA PRO A 202 -19.26 65.67 49.33
C PRO A 202 -20.29 64.89 48.50
#